data_0385a18cdb6c3eded4d401378de6495b
#
_entry.id   0385a18cdb6c3eded4d401378de6495b
#
_cell.length_a   1.000
_cell.length_b   1.000
_cell.length_c   1.000
_cell.angle_alpha   90.00
_cell.angle_beta   90.00
_cell.angle_gamma   90.00
#
_symmetry.space_group_name_H-M   'P 1'
#
loop_
_entity.id
_entity.type
_entity.pdbx_description
1 polymer ?
#
loop_
_entity_poly.entity_id
_entity_poly.type
_entity_poly.pdbx_seq_one_letter_code
_entity_poly.pdbx_strand_id
1 'polypeptide(L)'
;MINSKILKTKIIKCKKCTRLINFSKKISLEKRKQNINEKYWGKPVTGFGDVNAKLMIIGLAPAAHGGNRTGRAFTGDKSGDFLFKSLY
;
A
#
# COMPACT_ATOMS: atom_id res chain seq x y z
N MET A 1 17.34 -18.35 0.93
CA MET A 1 15.94 -17.89 1.01
C MET A 1 15.89 -16.45 1.53
N ILE A 2 15.18 -15.58 0.84
CA ILE A 2 15.03 -14.18 1.29
C ILE A 2 14.00 -14.15 2.40
N ASN A 3 14.35 -13.57 3.57
CA ASN A 3 13.37 -13.40 4.63
C ASN A 3 12.43 -12.23 4.30
N SER A 4 11.28 -12.19 4.97
CA SER A 4 10.24 -11.18 4.69
C SER A 4 10.70 -9.74 4.94
N LYS A 5 11.57 -9.53 5.92
CA LYS A 5 12.10 -8.20 6.24
C LYS A 5 12.99 -7.66 5.12
N ILE A 6 13.87 -8.49 4.56
CA ILE A 6 14.73 -8.13 3.44
C ILE A 6 13.90 -7.84 2.20
N LEU A 7 12.90 -8.68 1.91
CA LEU A 7 12.00 -8.50 0.78
C LEU A 7 11.24 -7.18 0.89
N LYS A 8 10.68 -6.87 2.06
CA LYS A 8 9.96 -5.61 2.28
C LYS A 8 10.85 -4.39 2.03
N THR A 9 12.09 -4.41 2.52
CA THR A 9 13.04 -3.33 2.29
C THR A 9 13.32 -3.14 0.81
N LYS A 10 13.51 -4.22 0.06
CA LYS A 10 13.75 -4.17 -1.39
C LYS A 10 12.54 -3.59 -2.13
N ILE A 11 11.32 -3.98 -1.76
CA ILE A 11 10.09 -3.48 -2.37
C ILE A 11 9.95 -1.97 -2.14
N ILE A 12 10.12 -1.50 -0.92
CA ILE A 12 9.99 -0.08 -0.57
C ILE A 12 10.98 0.78 -1.35
N LYS A 13 12.19 0.29 -1.57
CA LYS A 13 13.24 1.02 -2.29
C LYS A 13 13.21 0.84 -3.81
N CYS A 14 12.33 -0.02 -4.32
CA CYS A 14 12.27 -0.31 -5.75
C CYS A 14 11.80 0.90 -6.56
N LYS A 15 12.54 1.23 -7.63
CA LYS A 15 12.25 2.38 -8.51
C LYS A 15 12.14 1.96 -9.98
N LYS A 16 11.91 0.68 -10.26
CA LYS A 16 11.91 0.16 -11.63
C LYS A 16 10.75 0.65 -12.47
N CYS A 17 9.57 0.86 -11.86
CA CYS A 17 8.37 1.30 -12.58
C CYS A 17 8.23 2.82 -12.45
N THR A 18 9.00 3.56 -13.27
CA THR A 18 9.06 5.03 -13.21
C THR A 18 7.68 5.69 -13.27
N ARG A 19 6.81 5.22 -14.15
CA ARG A 19 5.45 5.76 -14.29
C ARG A 19 4.66 5.64 -12.99
N LEU A 20 4.70 4.46 -12.36
CA LEU A 20 3.97 4.20 -11.11
C LEU A 20 4.56 4.98 -9.94
N ILE A 21 5.89 5.04 -9.86
CA ILE A 21 6.58 5.80 -8.81
C ILE A 21 6.23 7.29 -8.91
N ASN A 22 6.28 7.85 -10.12
CA ASN A 22 5.96 9.27 -10.33
C ASN A 22 4.49 9.55 -10.03
N PHE A 23 3.58 8.66 -10.39
CA PHE A 23 2.15 8.79 -10.07
C PHE A 23 1.92 8.81 -8.56
N SER A 24 2.52 7.85 -7.83
CA SER A 24 2.39 7.77 -6.37
C SER A 24 2.89 9.04 -5.68
N LYS A 25 4.03 9.56 -6.14
CA LYS A 25 4.60 10.79 -5.59
C LYS A 25 3.72 11.99 -5.87
N LYS A 26 3.20 12.09 -7.09
CA LYS A 26 2.31 13.19 -7.49
C LYS A 26 1.07 13.23 -6.60
N ILE A 27 0.40 12.09 -6.44
CA ILE A 27 -0.78 11.97 -5.58
C ILE A 27 -0.45 12.32 -4.13
N SER A 28 0.73 11.91 -3.65
CA SER A 28 1.17 12.17 -2.28
C SER A 28 1.43 13.64 -1.99
N LEU A 29 1.80 14.41 -3.01
CA LEU A 29 2.01 15.85 -2.90
C LEU A 29 0.71 16.64 -3.08
N GLU A 30 -0.10 16.29 -4.07
CA GLU A 30 -1.36 16.98 -4.38
C GLU A 30 -2.45 16.64 -3.38
N LYS A 31 -2.55 15.37 -2.99
CA LYS A 31 -3.55 14.84 -2.07
C LYS A 31 -4.97 15.11 -2.57
N ARG A 32 -5.98 14.66 -1.86
CA ARG A 32 -7.36 15.10 -2.07
C ARG A 32 -7.78 15.99 -0.90
N LYS A 33 -8.80 16.81 -1.12
CA LYS A 33 -9.26 17.81 -0.15
C LYS A 33 -9.47 17.26 1.26
N GLN A 34 -10.13 16.11 1.38
CA GLN A 34 -10.43 15.51 2.68
C GLN A 34 -9.21 14.96 3.42
N ASN A 35 -8.08 14.79 2.73
CA ASN A 35 -6.84 14.28 3.31
C ASN A 35 -5.69 15.29 3.23
N ILE A 36 -5.99 16.56 3.03
CA ILE A 36 -4.97 17.60 2.77
C ILE A 36 -3.97 17.77 3.92
N ASN A 37 -4.38 17.51 5.14
CA ASN A 37 -3.51 17.64 6.31
C ASN A 37 -2.78 16.35 6.69
N GLU A 38 -2.96 15.28 5.93
CA GLU A 38 -2.31 14.01 6.19
C GLU A 38 -1.02 13.89 5.41
N LYS A 39 -0.03 13.20 5.99
CA LYS A 39 1.19 12.85 5.29
C LYS A 39 1.01 11.49 4.61
N TYR A 40 1.13 11.47 3.30
CA TYR A 40 1.03 10.23 2.52
C TYR A 40 2.33 9.44 2.57
N TRP A 41 2.20 8.11 2.58
CA TRP A 41 3.34 7.19 2.46
C TRP A 41 4.09 7.39 1.15
N GLY A 42 3.38 7.37 0.01
CA GLY A 42 3.92 7.71 -1.30
C GLY A 42 5.05 6.84 -1.82
N LYS A 43 5.20 5.63 -1.29
CA LYS A 43 6.25 4.67 -1.65
C LYS A 43 5.60 3.33 -2.03
N PRO A 44 6.34 2.39 -2.62
CA PRO A 44 5.81 1.04 -2.81
C PRO A 44 5.29 0.46 -1.49
N VAL A 45 4.16 -0.24 -1.59
CA VAL A 45 3.47 -0.83 -0.44
C VAL A 45 3.76 -2.32 -0.41
N THR A 46 4.17 -2.82 0.74
CA THR A 46 4.47 -4.25 0.91
C THR A 46 3.24 -5.02 1.36
N GLY A 47 3.30 -6.35 1.23
CA GLY A 47 2.34 -7.22 1.89
C GLY A 47 2.52 -7.21 3.41
N PHE A 48 1.54 -7.74 4.11
CA PHE A 48 1.61 -7.92 5.56
C PHE A 48 0.86 -9.19 5.96
N GLY A 49 1.11 -9.64 7.17
CA GLY A 49 0.46 -10.82 7.73
C GLY A 49 1.45 -11.92 8.07
N ASP A 50 0.91 -13.09 8.40
CA ASP A 50 1.69 -14.26 8.78
C ASP A 50 2.33 -14.90 7.55
N VAL A 51 3.64 -15.08 7.57
CA VAL A 51 4.38 -15.71 6.45
C VAL A 51 4.00 -17.18 6.27
N ASN A 52 3.44 -17.79 7.28
CA ASN A 52 2.97 -19.19 7.25
C ASN A 52 1.47 -19.31 7.03
N ALA A 53 0.79 -18.24 6.68
CA ALA A 53 -0.65 -18.25 6.44
C ALA A 53 -1.03 -19.19 5.30
N LYS A 54 -2.17 -19.87 5.45
CA LYS A 54 -2.69 -20.79 4.43
C LYS A 54 -3.47 -20.06 3.35
N LEU A 55 -3.91 -18.84 3.59
CA LEU A 55 -4.67 -18.03 2.64
C LEU A 55 -3.90 -16.74 2.35
N MET A 56 -3.72 -16.45 1.06
CA MET A 56 -3.10 -15.20 0.62
C MET A 56 -4.15 -14.38 -0.16
N ILE A 57 -4.32 -13.12 0.22
CA ILE A 57 -5.22 -12.20 -0.47
C ILE A 57 -4.40 -11.27 -1.34
N ILE A 58 -4.67 -11.28 -2.63
CA ILE A 58 -3.92 -10.47 -3.61
C ILE A 58 -4.89 -9.50 -4.27
N GLY A 59 -4.61 -8.20 -4.15
CA GLY A 59 -5.33 -7.16 -4.85
C GLY A 59 -4.60 -6.68 -6.08
N LEU A 60 -5.26 -5.86 -6.89
CA LEU A 60 -4.68 -5.34 -8.13
C LEU A 60 -3.58 -4.31 -7.86
N ALA A 61 -3.85 -3.33 -6.99
CA ALA A 61 -2.92 -2.24 -6.71
C ALA A 61 -3.37 -1.48 -5.46
N PRO A 62 -2.45 -0.83 -4.73
CA PRO A 62 -2.82 0.07 -3.64
C PRO A 62 -3.61 1.26 -4.20
N ALA A 63 -4.68 1.64 -3.52
CA ALA A 63 -5.47 2.80 -3.91
C ALA A 63 -4.66 4.09 -3.70
N ALA A 64 -4.86 5.08 -4.60
CA ALA A 64 -4.12 6.34 -4.57
C ALA A 64 -4.24 7.08 -3.23
N HIS A 65 -5.44 7.07 -2.63
CA HIS A 65 -5.71 7.70 -1.33
C HIS A 65 -5.98 6.68 -0.21
N GLY A 66 -5.83 5.39 -0.50
CA GLY A 66 -5.93 4.29 0.45
C GLY A 66 -4.53 3.80 0.85
N GLY A 67 -4.07 2.69 0.27
CA GLY A 67 -2.75 2.12 0.59
C GLY A 67 -1.59 3.08 0.32
N ASN A 68 -1.65 3.87 -0.75
CA ASN A 68 -0.62 4.88 -1.03
C ASN A 68 -0.55 5.97 0.05
N ARG A 69 -1.67 6.26 0.70
CA ARG A 69 -1.74 7.22 1.80
C ARG A 69 -1.27 6.62 3.12
N THR A 70 -1.78 5.44 3.46
CA THR A 70 -1.54 4.81 4.77
C THR A 70 -0.23 4.03 4.86
N GLY A 71 0.30 3.57 3.73
CA GLY A 71 1.48 2.71 3.68
C GLY A 71 1.18 1.24 3.92
N ARG A 72 -0.08 0.85 4.01
CA ARG A 72 -0.49 -0.53 4.26
C ARG A 72 -1.61 -0.95 3.31
N ALA A 73 -1.44 -2.11 2.68
CA ALA A 73 -2.43 -2.64 1.74
C ALA A 73 -3.79 -2.84 2.41
N PHE A 74 -4.84 -2.69 1.62
CA PHE A 74 -6.23 -2.89 2.05
C PHE A 74 -6.67 -2.00 3.22
N THR A 75 -6.08 -0.84 3.38
CA THR A 75 -6.46 0.11 4.44
C THR A 75 -6.70 1.50 3.87
N GLY A 76 -7.46 2.30 4.60
CA GLY A 76 -7.65 3.71 4.30
C GLY A 76 -8.69 4.02 3.24
N ASP A 77 -9.48 3.03 2.80
CA ASP A 77 -10.56 3.22 1.84
C ASP A 77 -11.73 2.28 2.14
N LYS A 78 -12.83 2.49 1.42
CA LYS A 78 -14.06 1.70 1.60
C LYS A 78 -13.87 0.22 1.26
N SER A 79 -13.05 -0.06 0.25
CA SER A 79 -12.76 -1.43 -0.18
C SER A 79 -12.05 -2.22 0.91
N GLY A 80 -11.04 -1.62 1.54
CA GLY A 80 -10.34 -2.22 2.66
C GLY A 80 -11.24 -2.43 3.86
N ASP A 81 -12.05 -1.43 4.20
CA ASP A 81 -13.02 -1.53 5.30
C ASP A 81 -14.01 -2.67 5.06
N PHE A 82 -14.53 -2.79 3.85
CA PHE A 82 -15.45 -3.87 3.49
C PHE A 82 -14.79 -5.24 3.63
N LEU A 83 -13.55 -5.38 3.14
CA LEU A 83 -12.80 -6.62 3.21
C LEU A 83 -12.64 -7.08 4.67
N PHE A 84 -12.15 -6.22 5.54
CA PHE A 84 -11.90 -6.57 6.94
C PHE A 84 -13.19 -6.86 7.71
N LYS A 85 -14.23 -6.11 7.47
CA LYS A 85 -15.56 -6.40 8.06
C LYS A 85 -16.09 -7.76 7.63
N SER A 86 -15.86 -8.15 6.37
CA SER A 86 -16.30 -9.43 5.85
C SER A 86 -15.52 -10.61 6.45
N LEU A 87 -14.26 -10.39 6.85
CA LEU A 87 -13.41 -11.43 7.45
C LEU A 87 -13.69 -11.62 8.95
N TYR A 88 -14.27 -10.65 9.60
CA TYR A 88 -14.64 -10.70 11.01
C TYR A 88 -16.17 -10.76 11.15
#